data_b0c21c09d334a86fec6d029b7aecb2e1
#
_entry.id   b0c21c09d334a86fec6d029b7aecb2e1
#
_cell.length_a   1.000
_cell.length_b   1.000
_cell.length_c   1.000
_cell.angle_alpha   90.00
_cell.angle_beta   90.00
_cell.angle_gamma   90.00
#
_symmetry.space_group_name_H-M   'P 1'
#
loop_
_entity.id
_entity.type
_entity.pdbx_description
1 polymer ?
#
loop_
_entity_poly.entity_id
_entity_poly.type
_entity_poly.pdbx_seq_one_letter_code
_entity_poly.pdbx_strand_id
1 'polypeptide(L)'
;DVYLITATSQRIFAKYGDMRVFPIENTTLPEYHGWSDNNIVIRHDETSTIIGFARQIADEMLYRGEIKPGTKGLVPGASDKRSHYAIRDMFLMKGVAVIVVNGNGIELSIPNDKRVVIEKTEELHLHIKELYDFHELSKYPCVLTGNICIGRGISILQRDFMLDYGIISNINNKSEASQIAGRLKGNIKGWVTYKPPTVYTTEKFNKVASDCEAQSRAIGRIAFEKAACMVEEDVVPVLTKNEAMHAGLYVSPKNNKRVPIIIDIQDGDEIFTIRNREQKIIRVKQLLTDENSEICNKLLQFINESDVVCAQISQANSEISYKKHITDVINANNSGTPYSVDLQKSLKNKSNWQLFLDNRENRLCFVIWCIDENLY
;
A
#
# COMPACT_ATOMS: atom_id res chain seq x y z
N ASP A 1 -5.08 8.04 29.16
CA ASP A 1 -4.15 8.45 28.09
C ASP A 1 -3.96 7.30 27.12
N VAL A 2 -3.90 7.62 25.82
CA VAL A 2 -3.66 6.63 24.74
C VAL A 2 -2.31 6.92 24.11
N TYR A 3 -1.41 5.96 24.18
CA TYR A 3 -0.09 6.05 23.56
C TYR A 3 -0.09 5.24 22.25
N LEU A 4 0.35 5.87 21.16
CA LEU A 4 0.42 5.26 19.84
C LEU A 4 1.86 5.21 19.37
N ILE A 5 2.41 4.00 19.24
CA ILE A 5 3.76 3.77 18.72
C ILE A 5 3.62 3.33 17.26
N THR A 6 4.17 4.10 16.32
CA THR A 6 4.08 3.81 14.91
C THR A 6 5.25 4.33 14.11
N ALA A 7 5.64 3.58 13.08
CA ALA A 7 6.53 4.07 12.02
C ALA A 7 5.76 4.70 10.84
N THR A 8 4.41 4.66 10.86
CA THR A 8 3.54 5.16 9.78
C THR A 8 2.47 6.09 10.36
N SER A 9 2.85 7.32 10.63
CA SER A 9 2.03 8.32 11.32
C SER A 9 0.84 8.86 10.52
N GLN A 10 0.85 8.77 9.19
CA GLN A 10 -0.18 9.37 8.32
C GLN A 10 -1.61 9.00 8.70
N ARG A 11 -1.87 7.70 8.96
CA ARG A 11 -3.21 7.23 9.34
C ARG A 11 -3.63 7.69 10.72
N ILE A 12 -2.67 7.91 11.60
CA ILE A 12 -2.92 8.37 12.97
C ILE A 12 -3.34 9.82 12.96
N PHE A 13 -2.61 10.69 12.24
CA PHE A 13 -3.00 12.10 12.05
C PHE A 13 -4.38 12.22 11.38
N ALA A 14 -4.67 11.38 10.39
CA ALA A 14 -5.98 11.37 9.74
C ALA A 14 -7.13 11.06 10.72
N LYS A 15 -6.89 10.17 11.69
CA LYS A 15 -7.91 9.70 12.62
C LYS A 15 -8.07 10.57 13.86
N TYR A 16 -6.96 11.05 14.41
CA TYR A 16 -6.96 11.70 15.73
C TYR A 16 -6.69 13.22 15.68
N GLY A 17 -6.29 13.75 14.52
CA GLY A 17 -6.00 15.19 14.39
C GLY A 17 -4.67 15.57 15.03
N ASP A 18 -4.69 16.63 15.82
CA ASP A 18 -3.51 17.15 16.51
C ASP A 18 -3.04 16.18 17.59
N MET A 19 -1.74 15.92 17.64
CA MET A 19 -1.16 14.94 18.56
C MET A 19 0.10 15.46 19.22
N ARG A 20 0.31 15.03 20.46
CA ARG A 20 1.61 15.15 21.11
C ARG A 20 2.56 14.13 20.51
N VAL A 21 3.69 14.58 20.03
CA VAL A 21 4.67 13.74 19.34
C VAL A 21 5.95 13.67 20.16
N PHE A 22 6.30 12.47 20.60
CA PHE A 22 7.61 12.19 21.16
C PHE A 22 8.51 11.69 20.04
N PRO A 23 9.48 12.49 19.57
CA PRO A 23 10.42 12.02 18.57
C PRO A 23 11.36 10.98 19.19
N ILE A 24 11.43 9.81 18.59
CA ILE A 24 12.45 8.83 18.91
C ILE A 24 13.62 9.08 17.97
N GLU A 25 14.76 9.50 18.48
CA GLU A 25 15.93 9.94 17.71
C GLU A 25 16.66 8.85 16.93
N ASN A 26 16.09 7.66 16.81
CA ASN A 26 16.74 6.50 16.19
C ASN A 26 17.28 6.75 14.78
N THR A 27 16.65 7.63 14.01
CA THR A 27 17.05 7.90 12.61
C THR A 27 18.19 8.90 12.46
N THR A 28 18.62 9.55 13.57
CA THR A 28 19.73 10.52 13.59
C THR A 28 21.00 9.92 14.16
N LEU A 29 20.92 8.72 14.73
CA LEU A 29 22.08 8.03 15.29
C LEU A 29 23.06 7.59 14.18
N PRO A 30 24.37 7.66 14.41
CA PRO A 30 25.39 7.19 13.47
C PRO A 30 25.22 5.72 13.06
N GLU A 31 24.68 4.91 13.95
CA GLU A 31 24.45 3.47 13.74
C GLU A 31 23.20 3.19 12.90
N TYR A 32 22.39 4.20 12.60
CA TYR A 32 21.18 3.97 11.83
C TYR A 32 21.51 3.75 10.35
N HIS A 33 21.09 2.60 9.84
CA HIS A 33 21.08 2.24 8.43
C HIS A 33 19.71 2.56 7.85
N GLY A 34 19.63 3.57 7.01
CA GLY A 34 18.42 4.00 6.33
C GLY A 34 18.20 3.29 4.99
N TRP A 35 17.12 3.63 4.31
CA TRP A 35 16.83 3.07 2.98
C TRP A 35 17.91 3.41 1.96
N SER A 36 18.39 4.65 1.96
CA SER A 36 19.44 5.13 1.06
C SER A 36 20.82 4.55 1.32
N ASP A 37 21.03 3.91 2.47
CA ASP A 37 22.30 3.24 2.80
C ASP A 37 22.41 1.84 2.16
N ASN A 38 21.31 1.30 1.63
CA ASN A 38 21.32 0.05 0.88
C ASN A 38 21.98 0.24 -0.50
N ASN A 39 22.57 -0.84 -1.01
CA ASN A 39 23.00 -0.89 -2.39
C ASN A 39 21.80 -1.07 -3.33
N ILE A 40 21.15 0.03 -3.70
CA ILE A 40 19.92 -0.04 -4.50
C ILE A 40 20.25 -0.29 -5.97
N VAL A 41 19.67 -1.36 -6.53
CA VAL A 41 19.77 -1.74 -7.94
C VAL A 41 18.39 -1.65 -8.58
N ILE A 42 18.19 -0.64 -9.40
CA ILE A 42 16.91 -0.46 -10.10
C ILE A 42 16.83 -1.43 -11.27
N ARG A 43 15.70 -2.12 -11.39
CA ARG A 43 15.36 -3.01 -12.49
C ARG A 43 13.98 -2.70 -13.04
N HIS A 44 13.84 -2.87 -14.35
CA HIS A 44 12.55 -2.82 -15.00
C HIS A 44 11.78 -4.13 -14.72
N ASP A 45 10.50 -3.99 -14.35
CA ASP A 45 9.62 -5.14 -14.15
C ASP A 45 8.93 -5.49 -15.48
N GLU A 46 9.47 -6.45 -16.19
CA GLU A 46 8.97 -6.91 -17.48
C GLU A 46 7.66 -7.72 -17.35
N THR A 47 7.39 -8.24 -16.15
CA THR A 47 6.30 -9.20 -15.94
C THR A 47 5.07 -8.57 -15.29
N SER A 48 5.22 -7.39 -14.71
CA SER A 48 4.20 -6.67 -13.91
C SER A 48 3.61 -7.50 -12.77
N THR A 49 4.28 -8.57 -12.35
CA THR A 49 3.86 -9.44 -11.25
C THR A 49 4.99 -9.64 -10.24
N ILE A 50 4.64 -9.75 -8.95
CA ILE A 50 5.63 -9.94 -7.87
C ILE A 50 6.46 -11.20 -8.11
N ILE A 51 5.83 -12.31 -8.48
CA ILE A 51 6.50 -13.60 -8.70
C ILE A 51 7.38 -13.55 -9.96
N GLY A 52 6.90 -12.90 -11.02
CA GLY A 52 7.65 -12.74 -12.26
C GLY A 52 8.90 -11.90 -12.06
N PHE A 53 8.78 -10.75 -11.38
CA PHE A 53 9.92 -9.91 -11.02
C PHE A 53 10.93 -10.69 -10.14
N ALA A 54 10.44 -11.39 -9.11
CA ALA A 54 11.31 -12.19 -8.24
C ALA A 54 12.05 -13.27 -9.03
N ARG A 55 11.40 -13.92 -10.00
CA ARG A 55 12.03 -14.92 -10.88
C ARG A 55 13.11 -14.31 -11.76
N GLN A 56 12.78 -13.21 -12.45
CA GLN A 56 13.71 -12.49 -13.32
C GLN A 56 15.01 -12.14 -12.58
N ILE A 57 14.87 -11.51 -11.40
CA ILE A 57 16.04 -11.09 -10.61
C ILE A 57 16.78 -12.29 -10.01
N ALA A 58 16.07 -13.31 -9.53
CA ALA A 58 16.72 -14.52 -8.99
C ALA A 58 17.56 -15.23 -10.06
N ASP A 59 17.08 -15.34 -11.30
CA ASP A 59 17.82 -15.93 -12.42
C ASP A 59 19.08 -15.13 -12.75
N GLU A 60 18.98 -13.78 -12.77
CA GLU A 60 20.11 -12.88 -12.97
C GLU A 60 21.16 -13.05 -11.85
N MET A 61 20.73 -13.06 -10.58
CA MET A 61 21.63 -13.20 -9.43
C MET A 61 22.30 -14.57 -9.34
N LEU A 62 21.58 -15.65 -9.67
CA LEU A 62 22.14 -17.00 -9.75
C LEU A 62 23.19 -17.10 -10.84
N TYR A 63 22.91 -16.55 -12.02
CA TYR A 63 23.88 -16.52 -13.12
C TYR A 63 25.17 -15.78 -12.74
N ARG A 64 25.07 -14.72 -11.94
CA ARG A 64 26.21 -13.95 -11.45
C ARG A 64 26.89 -14.55 -10.23
N GLY A 65 26.36 -15.64 -9.67
CA GLY A 65 26.89 -16.26 -8.44
C GLY A 65 26.67 -15.40 -7.17
N GLU A 66 25.72 -14.50 -7.20
CA GLU A 66 25.36 -13.65 -6.04
C GLU A 66 24.48 -14.41 -5.04
N ILE A 67 23.62 -15.31 -5.51
CA ILE A 67 22.89 -16.28 -4.69
C ILE A 67 23.74 -17.52 -4.55
N LYS A 68 24.34 -17.69 -3.37
CA LYS A 68 25.28 -18.78 -3.05
C LYS A 68 25.11 -19.24 -1.60
N PRO A 69 25.63 -20.38 -1.21
CA PRO A 69 25.59 -20.86 0.18
C PRO A 69 25.98 -19.77 1.18
N GLY A 70 25.22 -19.66 2.25
CA GLY A 70 25.36 -18.66 3.31
C GLY A 70 24.71 -17.31 3.05
N THR A 71 24.27 -17.01 1.80
CA THR A 71 23.55 -15.76 1.53
C THR A 71 22.08 -15.84 1.97
N LYS A 72 21.57 -14.73 2.49
CA LYS A 72 20.20 -14.60 3.01
C LYS A 72 19.48 -13.46 2.31
N GLY A 73 18.34 -13.76 1.71
CA GLY A 73 17.52 -12.81 0.96
C GLY A 73 16.13 -12.58 1.54
N LEU A 74 15.59 -11.38 1.31
CA LEU A 74 14.19 -11.03 1.56
C LEU A 74 13.45 -10.90 0.22
N VAL A 75 12.42 -11.70 0.03
CA VAL A 75 11.58 -11.68 -1.18
C VAL A 75 10.11 -11.66 -0.77
N PRO A 76 9.53 -10.48 -0.55
CA PRO A 76 8.13 -10.37 -0.14
C PRO A 76 7.19 -10.85 -1.24
N GLY A 77 6.15 -11.58 -0.83
CA GLY A 77 5.02 -11.93 -1.69
C GLY A 77 3.90 -10.90 -1.65
N ALA A 78 2.80 -11.16 -2.33
CA ALA A 78 1.55 -10.41 -2.19
C ALA A 78 0.86 -10.74 -0.85
N SER A 79 -0.27 -10.09 -0.56
CA SER A 79 -1.02 -10.33 0.67
C SER A 79 -1.67 -11.72 0.76
N ASP A 80 -1.76 -12.44 -0.35
CA ASP A 80 -2.29 -13.80 -0.40
C ASP A 80 -1.20 -14.86 -0.19
N LYS A 81 -1.56 -15.93 0.51
CA LYS A 81 -0.64 -17.05 0.82
C LYS A 81 -0.16 -17.81 -0.41
N ARG A 82 -0.90 -17.78 -1.54
CA ARG A 82 -0.53 -18.49 -2.77
C ARG A 82 0.75 -17.90 -3.36
N SER A 83 0.88 -16.58 -3.29
CA SER A 83 2.11 -15.91 -3.76
C SER A 83 3.34 -16.32 -2.95
N HIS A 84 3.20 -16.50 -1.63
CA HIS A 84 4.30 -16.95 -0.76
C HIS A 84 4.77 -18.37 -1.14
N TYR A 85 3.82 -19.27 -1.35
CA TYR A 85 4.13 -20.64 -1.77
C TYR A 85 4.67 -20.72 -3.19
N ALA A 86 4.19 -19.88 -4.10
CA ALA A 86 4.73 -19.81 -5.46
C ALA A 86 6.19 -19.29 -5.47
N ILE A 87 6.53 -18.32 -4.63
CA ILE A 87 7.91 -17.85 -4.40
C ILE A 87 8.75 -18.99 -3.81
N ARG A 88 8.24 -19.69 -2.79
CA ARG A 88 8.92 -20.85 -2.20
C ARG A 88 9.26 -21.90 -3.25
N ASP A 89 8.28 -22.34 -4.02
CA ASP A 89 8.46 -23.42 -5.00
C ASP A 89 9.45 -23.00 -6.10
N MET A 90 9.37 -21.73 -6.53
CA MET A 90 10.31 -21.17 -7.50
C MET A 90 11.77 -21.22 -7.00
N PHE A 91 12.02 -20.82 -5.75
CA PHE A 91 13.37 -20.81 -5.19
C PHE A 91 13.87 -22.21 -4.85
N LEU A 92 13.00 -23.11 -4.36
CA LEU A 92 13.36 -24.51 -4.12
C LEU A 92 13.85 -25.21 -5.40
N MET A 93 13.18 -24.99 -6.53
CA MET A 93 13.62 -25.53 -7.83
C MET A 93 15.01 -25.04 -8.27
N LYS A 94 15.48 -23.93 -7.67
CA LYS A 94 16.78 -23.31 -7.92
C LYS A 94 17.83 -23.70 -6.87
N GLY A 95 17.51 -24.66 -5.98
CA GLY A 95 18.43 -25.10 -4.92
C GLY A 95 18.56 -24.13 -3.74
N VAL A 96 17.60 -23.24 -3.56
CA VAL A 96 17.57 -22.23 -2.48
C VAL A 96 16.62 -22.68 -1.38
N ALA A 97 17.07 -22.68 -0.13
CA ALA A 97 16.21 -22.93 1.03
C ALA A 97 15.27 -21.74 1.25
N VAL A 98 14.03 -22.02 1.67
CA VAL A 98 13.03 -20.98 1.81
C VAL A 98 12.33 -21.05 3.16
N ILE A 99 12.30 -19.93 3.87
CA ILE A 99 11.51 -19.74 5.07
C ILE A 99 10.27 -18.89 4.70
N VAL A 100 9.10 -19.49 4.78
CA VAL A 100 7.81 -18.82 4.56
C VAL A 100 7.24 -18.39 5.90
N VAL A 101 6.93 -17.09 6.05
CA VAL A 101 6.27 -16.55 7.24
C VAL A 101 4.92 -15.97 6.87
N ASN A 102 3.86 -16.61 7.32
CA ASN A 102 2.50 -16.16 7.03
C ASN A 102 1.53 -16.44 8.19
N GLY A 103 0.24 -16.26 7.99
CA GLY A 103 -0.77 -16.46 9.03
C GLY A 103 -0.91 -17.92 9.54
N ASN A 104 -0.22 -18.89 8.91
CA ASN A 104 -0.16 -20.28 9.39
C ASN A 104 1.06 -20.54 10.30
N GLY A 105 1.95 -19.58 10.46
CA GLY A 105 3.20 -19.72 11.20
C GLY A 105 4.42 -19.62 10.30
N ILE A 106 5.48 -20.36 10.64
CA ILE A 106 6.72 -20.46 9.88
C ILE A 106 6.79 -21.82 9.20
N GLU A 107 7.15 -21.82 7.95
CA GLU A 107 7.42 -23.03 7.18
C GLU A 107 8.83 -22.96 6.59
N LEU A 108 9.70 -23.88 6.97
CA LEU A 108 10.99 -24.07 6.35
C LEU A 108 10.89 -25.18 5.29
N SER A 109 11.41 -24.90 4.11
CA SER A 109 11.59 -25.85 3.03
C SER A 109 13.03 -25.84 2.55
N ILE A 110 13.69 -27.00 2.57
CA ILE A 110 15.08 -27.19 2.15
C ILE A 110 15.09 -28.00 0.86
N PRO A 111 15.93 -27.67 -0.13
CA PRO A 111 16.03 -28.44 -1.38
C PRO A 111 16.34 -29.89 -1.10
N ASN A 112 15.55 -30.80 -1.68
CA ASN A 112 15.71 -32.28 -1.54
C ASN A 112 15.55 -32.80 -0.10
N ASP A 113 15.01 -32.03 0.84
CA ASP A 113 14.85 -32.42 2.23
C ASP A 113 13.40 -32.21 2.71
N LYS A 114 13.17 -32.55 3.96
CA LYS A 114 11.85 -32.45 4.59
C LYS A 114 11.42 -31.00 4.80
N ARG A 115 10.13 -30.80 4.72
CA ARG A 115 9.45 -29.58 5.12
C ARG A 115 9.25 -29.56 6.64
N VAL A 116 9.63 -28.48 7.28
CA VAL A 116 9.41 -28.24 8.73
C VAL A 116 8.38 -27.13 8.87
N VAL A 117 7.36 -27.35 9.71
CA VAL A 117 6.31 -26.37 9.99
C VAL A 117 6.30 -26.08 11.49
N ILE A 118 6.37 -24.81 11.85
CA ILE A 118 6.19 -24.33 13.21
C ILE A 118 4.89 -23.52 13.24
N GLU A 119 3.96 -23.91 14.08
CA GLU A 119 2.72 -23.20 14.27
C GLU A 119 2.96 -21.76 14.77
N LYS A 120 1.98 -20.91 14.59
CA LYS A 120 2.07 -19.50 14.93
C LYS A 120 2.30 -19.33 16.44
N THR A 121 3.43 -18.73 16.81
CA THR A 121 3.78 -18.31 18.17
C THR A 121 3.94 -16.79 18.27
N GLU A 122 3.97 -16.25 19.46
CA GLU A 122 4.17 -14.80 19.68
C GLU A 122 5.58 -14.34 19.32
N GLU A 123 6.59 -15.23 19.39
CA GLU A 123 8.02 -14.92 19.21
C GLU A 123 8.57 -15.42 17.86
N LEU A 124 7.82 -15.24 16.78
CA LEU A 124 8.20 -15.70 15.44
C LEU A 124 9.62 -15.32 14.99
N HIS A 125 10.10 -14.16 15.43
CA HIS A 125 11.42 -13.65 15.02
C HIS A 125 12.60 -14.44 15.63
N LEU A 126 12.44 -14.97 16.83
CA LEU A 126 13.47 -15.82 17.46
C LEU A 126 13.57 -17.14 16.69
N HIS A 127 12.44 -17.72 16.34
CA HIS A 127 12.41 -18.99 15.61
C HIS A 127 13.02 -18.94 14.20
N ILE A 128 13.04 -17.79 13.52
CA ILE A 128 13.67 -17.67 12.21
C ILE A 128 15.18 -17.95 12.30
N LYS A 129 15.86 -17.34 13.28
CA LYS A 129 17.29 -17.57 13.50
C LYS A 129 17.57 -18.98 14.02
N GLU A 130 16.79 -19.45 14.99
CA GLU A 130 16.90 -20.81 15.51
C GLU A 130 16.78 -21.87 14.40
N LEU A 131 15.79 -21.71 13.51
CA LEU A 131 15.64 -22.59 12.34
C LEU A 131 16.86 -22.53 11.41
N TYR A 132 17.37 -21.31 11.18
CA TYR A 132 18.52 -21.11 10.33
C TYR A 132 19.76 -21.85 10.89
N ASP A 133 20.00 -21.74 12.18
CA ASP A 133 21.14 -22.34 12.85
C ASP A 133 20.95 -23.87 13.03
N PHE A 134 19.79 -24.30 13.52
CA PHE A 134 19.50 -25.70 13.80
C PHE A 134 19.56 -26.59 12.55
N HIS A 135 19.07 -26.06 11.42
CA HIS A 135 19.09 -26.77 10.14
C HIS A 135 20.31 -26.45 9.29
N GLU A 136 21.32 -25.80 9.87
CA GLU A 136 22.59 -25.47 9.20
C GLU A 136 22.37 -24.81 7.82
N LEU A 137 21.39 -23.88 7.73
CA LEU A 137 20.99 -23.24 6.47
C LEU A 137 22.11 -22.41 5.83
N SER A 138 23.21 -22.17 6.53
CA SER A 138 24.45 -21.60 5.96
C SER A 138 25.03 -22.44 4.84
N LYS A 139 24.71 -23.74 4.77
CA LYS A 139 25.11 -24.64 3.69
C LYS A 139 24.32 -24.38 2.37
N TYR A 140 23.24 -23.61 2.43
CA TYR A 140 22.37 -23.26 1.32
C TYR A 140 22.30 -21.75 1.16
N PRO A 141 22.00 -21.22 -0.03
CA PRO A 141 21.40 -19.91 -0.12
C PRO A 141 19.99 -19.98 0.51
N CYS A 142 19.59 -18.93 1.21
CA CYS A 142 18.33 -18.92 1.94
C CYS A 142 17.50 -17.69 1.59
N VAL A 143 16.19 -17.86 1.41
CA VAL A 143 15.23 -16.78 1.17
C VAL A 143 14.15 -16.77 2.24
N LEU A 144 13.86 -15.59 2.77
CA LEU A 144 12.73 -15.31 3.63
C LEU A 144 11.62 -14.71 2.78
N THR A 145 10.43 -15.29 2.80
CA THR A 145 9.25 -14.82 2.09
C THR A 145 8.00 -14.75 2.96
N GLY A 146 7.09 -13.88 2.61
CA GLY A 146 5.83 -13.61 3.29
C GLY A 146 5.34 -12.21 2.93
N ASN A 147 4.38 -11.66 3.69
CA ASN A 147 3.93 -10.30 3.48
C ASN A 147 3.60 -9.63 4.83
N ILE A 148 2.35 -9.64 5.29
CA ILE A 148 1.91 -8.95 6.50
C ILE A 148 2.67 -9.42 7.74
N CYS A 149 2.90 -10.72 7.86
CA CYS A 149 3.61 -11.28 9.01
C CYS A 149 5.10 -10.92 9.03
N ILE A 150 5.73 -10.73 7.86
CA ILE A 150 7.09 -10.19 7.75
C ILE A 150 7.07 -8.68 7.91
N GLY A 151 6.06 -7.99 7.35
CA GLY A 151 5.94 -6.54 7.35
C GLY A 151 5.60 -5.91 8.71
N ARG A 152 5.07 -6.65 9.67
CA ARG A 152 4.56 -6.10 10.93
C ARG A 152 5.02 -6.88 12.14
N GLY A 153 5.42 -6.15 13.19
CA GLY A 153 5.57 -6.69 14.53
C GLY A 153 6.76 -7.59 14.79
N ILE A 154 7.61 -7.89 13.80
CA ILE A 154 8.81 -8.70 13.99
C ILE A 154 10.07 -7.96 13.54
N SER A 155 11.15 -8.11 14.27
CA SER A 155 12.49 -7.72 13.85
C SER A 155 13.18 -8.93 13.25
N ILE A 156 13.45 -8.89 11.94
CA ILE A 156 14.12 -10.01 11.24
C ILE A 156 15.62 -9.95 11.48
N LEU A 157 16.18 -8.74 11.51
CA LEU A 157 17.60 -8.52 11.71
C LEU A 157 18.00 -8.75 13.17
N GLN A 158 19.06 -9.51 13.38
CA GLN A 158 19.73 -9.72 14.65
C GLN A 158 21.24 -9.54 14.46
N ARG A 159 22.01 -9.36 15.56
CA ARG A 159 23.45 -9.03 15.49
C ARG A 159 24.26 -9.98 14.63
N ASP A 160 23.86 -11.24 14.56
CA ASP A 160 24.52 -12.31 13.82
C ASP A 160 23.63 -12.92 12.71
N PHE A 161 22.49 -12.29 12.45
CA PHE A 161 21.59 -12.66 11.35
C PHE A 161 21.20 -11.43 10.53
N MET A 162 22.02 -11.14 9.50
CA MET A 162 21.82 -10.06 8.56
C MET A 162 21.28 -10.59 7.23
N LEU A 163 20.50 -9.78 6.56
CA LEU A 163 20.08 -10.04 5.18
C LEU A 163 21.14 -9.48 4.21
N ASP A 164 21.54 -10.27 3.23
CA ASP A 164 22.52 -9.88 2.21
C ASP A 164 21.86 -9.16 1.04
N TYR A 165 20.62 -9.54 0.72
CA TYR A 165 19.90 -8.92 -0.38
C TYR A 165 18.38 -8.86 -0.16
N GLY A 166 17.72 -7.99 -0.95
CA GLY A 166 16.28 -7.91 -1.10
C GLY A 166 15.87 -7.94 -2.57
N ILE A 167 14.77 -8.62 -2.90
CA ILE A 167 14.14 -8.56 -4.22
C ILE A 167 12.71 -8.08 -4.01
N ILE A 168 12.44 -6.81 -4.31
CA ILE A 168 11.19 -6.15 -3.96
C ILE A 168 10.57 -5.51 -5.19
N SER A 169 9.47 -6.06 -5.67
CA SER A 169 8.66 -5.54 -6.77
C SER A 169 7.77 -4.38 -6.31
N ASN A 170 6.92 -3.90 -7.19
CA ASN A 170 5.96 -2.83 -6.89
C ASN A 170 4.96 -3.24 -5.81
N ILE A 171 4.81 -2.39 -4.80
CA ILE A 171 3.79 -2.49 -3.76
C ILE A 171 2.94 -1.22 -3.84
N ASN A 172 1.65 -1.37 -4.11
CA ASN A 172 0.75 -0.22 -4.32
C ASN A 172 0.38 0.52 -3.02
N ASN A 173 0.45 -0.16 -1.88
CA ASN A 173 0.13 0.42 -0.58
C ASN A 173 1.39 1.04 0.04
N LYS A 174 1.42 2.37 0.17
CA LYS A 174 2.57 3.10 0.74
C LYS A 174 2.95 2.63 2.15
N SER A 175 1.96 2.35 3.01
CA SER A 175 2.21 1.86 4.37
C SER A 175 2.87 0.48 4.37
N GLU A 176 2.42 -0.41 3.49
CA GLU A 176 3.00 -1.74 3.30
C GLU A 176 4.43 -1.64 2.73
N ALA A 177 4.62 -0.81 1.70
CA ALA A 177 5.95 -0.57 1.12
C ALA A 177 6.94 -0.04 2.16
N SER A 178 6.53 0.92 2.99
CA SER A 178 7.35 1.45 4.08
C SER A 178 7.73 0.38 5.11
N GLN A 179 6.79 -0.50 5.46
CA GLN A 179 7.02 -1.59 6.41
C GLN A 179 7.96 -2.65 5.86
N ILE A 180 7.80 -3.02 4.59
CA ILE A 180 8.70 -3.97 3.91
C ILE A 180 10.11 -3.37 3.78
N ALA A 181 10.23 -2.12 3.33
CA ALA A 181 11.52 -1.42 3.30
C ALA A 181 12.16 -1.34 4.69
N GLY A 182 11.35 -1.21 5.74
CA GLY A 182 11.78 -1.23 7.14
C GLY A 182 12.48 -2.51 7.57
N ARG A 183 12.32 -3.63 6.86
CA ARG A 183 13.03 -4.89 7.16
C ARG A 183 14.51 -4.88 6.75
N LEU A 184 14.90 -3.92 5.94
CA LEU A 184 16.26 -3.71 5.47
C LEU A 184 16.88 -2.44 6.06
N LYS A 185 16.33 -1.93 7.17
CA LYS A 185 16.76 -0.72 7.88
C LYS A 185 16.84 -0.96 9.39
N GLY A 186 17.58 -0.13 10.10
CA GLY A 186 17.64 -0.17 11.56
C GLY A 186 18.96 0.32 12.14
N ASN A 187 19.10 0.25 13.46
CA ASN A 187 20.33 0.60 14.16
C ASN A 187 21.33 -0.56 14.09
N ILE A 188 21.92 -0.78 12.94
CA ILE A 188 22.72 -1.96 12.61
C ILE A 188 24.15 -1.66 12.15
N LYS A 189 24.48 -0.41 11.83
CA LYS A 189 25.85 -0.05 11.35
C LYS A 189 26.94 -0.35 12.37
N GLY A 190 26.62 -0.33 13.67
CA GLY A 190 27.54 -0.71 14.74
C GLY A 190 27.73 -2.21 14.96
N TRP A 191 27.06 -3.08 14.21
CA TRP A 191 27.20 -4.51 14.35
C TRP A 191 28.45 -5.03 13.64
N VAL A 192 29.15 -5.98 14.23
CA VAL A 192 30.38 -6.58 13.66
C VAL A 192 30.11 -7.22 12.29
N THR A 193 28.92 -7.78 12.13
CA THR A 193 28.49 -8.45 10.89
C THR A 193 27.87 -7.49 9.87
N TYR A 194 27.87 -6.17 10.17
CA TYR A 194 27.22 -5.20 9.30
C TYR A 194 27.78 -5.17 7.88
N LYS A 195 26.88 -5.31 6.95
CA LYS A 195 27.11 -5.13 5.52
C LYS A 195 25.83 -4.57 4.91
N PRO A 196 25.90 -3.48 4.13
CA PRO A 196 24.73 -2.96 3.43
C PRO A 196 24.13 -4.03 2.51
N PRO A 197 22.86 -4.38 2.64
CA PRO A 197 22.23 -5.33 1.72
C PRO A 197 22.08 -4.72 0.33
N THR A 198 22.14 -5.58 -0.69
CA THR A 198 21.86 -5.20 -2.07
C THR A 198 20.37 -5.35 -2.33
N VAL A 199 19.67 -4.28 -2.75
CA VAL A 199 18.23 -4.32 -2.96
C VAL A 199 17.91 -4.13 -4.44
N TYR A 200 17.46 -5.21 -5.06
CA TYR A 200 16.91 -5.20 -6.42
C TYR A 200 15.45 -4.79 -6.35
N THR A 201 15.12 -3.68 -6.97
CA THR A 201 13.77 -3.13 -6.90
C THR A 201 13.42 -2.28 -8.13
N THR A 202 12.16 -1.89 -8.23
CA THR A 202 11.68 -0.99 -9.26
C THR A 202 11.88 0.47 -8.86
N GLU A 203 11.97 1.36 -9.85
CA GLU A 203 12.04 2.80 -9.60
C GLU A 203 10.85 3.31 -8.76
N LYS A 204 9.65 2.81 -9.07
CA LYS A 204 8.42 3.16 -8.35
C LYS A 204 8.50 2.79 -6.86
N PHE A 205 8.95 1.57 -6.54
CA PHE A 205 9.09 1.15 -5.14
C PHE A 205 10.18 1.96 -4.43
N ASN A 206 11.34 2.13 -5.06
CA ASN A 206 12.45 2.91 -4.51
C ASN A 206 12.00 4.34 -4.15
N LYS A 207 11.28 5.01 -5.05
CA LYS A 207 10.71 6.32 -4.77
C LYS A 207 9.78 6.32 -3.56
N VAL A 208 8.86 5.37 -3.48
CA VAL A 208 7.93 5.27 -2.35
C VAL A 208 8.67 5.03 -1.03
N ALA A 209 9.66 4.14 -1.01
CA ALA A 209 10.45 3.84 0.20
C ALA A 209 11.27 5.05 0.66
N SER A 210 11.90 5.77 -0.28
CA SER A 210 12.65 7.01 -0.01
C SER A 210 11.74 8.13 0.50
N ASP A 211 10.61 8.36 -0.14
CA ASP A 211 9.63 9.38 0.28
C ASP A 211 9.10 9.10 1.69
N CYS A 212 8.78 7.84 2.00
CA CYS A 212 8.32 7.45 3.33
C CYS A 212 9.39 7.68 4.40
N GLU A 213 10.66 7.42 4.09
CA GLU A 213 11.74 7.67 5.03
C GLU A 213 11.97 9.16 5.24
N ALA A 214 12.00 9.95 4.17
CA ALA A 214 12.13 11.41 4.25
C ALA A 214 11.00 12.02 5.09
N GLN A 215 9.77 11.56 4.90
CA GLN A 215 8.62 11.99 5.69
C GLN A 215 8.79 11.64 7.18
N SER A 216 9.22 10.43 7.50
CA SER A 216 9.45 10.02 8.90
C SER A 216 10.53 10.86 9.59
N ARG A 217 11.61 11.18 8.88
CA ARG A 217 12.67 12.09 9.39
C ARG A 217 12.14 13.51 9.59
N ALA A 218 11.30 14.01 8.69
CA ALA A 218 10.74 15.35 8.80
C ALA A 218 9.83 15.51 10.03
N ILE A 219 9.08 14.49 10.41
CA ILE A 219 8.28 14.50 11.66
C ILE A 219 9.18 14.70 12.88
N GLY A 220 10.24 13.89 12.98
CA GLY A 220 11.20 14.00 14.08
C GLY A 220 11.78 15.41 14.16
N ARG A 221 12.25 15.95 13.03
CA ARG A 221 12.83 17.29 12.98
C ARG A 221 11.87 18.38 13.46
N ILE A 222 10.62 18.40 12.96
CA ILE A 222 9.62 19.40 13.39
C ILE A 222 9.32 19.28 14.89
N ALA A 223 9.21 18.05 15.40
CA ALA A 223 8.98 17.85 16.83
C ALA A 223 10.16 18.35 17.67
N PHE A 224 11.42 18.15 17.22
CA PHE A 224 12.62 18.68 17.87
C PHE A 224 12.69 20.19 17.82
N GLU A 225 12.44 20.81 16.66
CA GLU A 225 12.44 22.26 16.49
C GLU A 225 11.39 22.90 17.42
N LYS A 226 10.23 22.30 17.57
CA LYS A 226 9.22 22.75 18.51
C LYS A 226 9.63 22.58 19.97
N ALA A 227 10.19 21.43 20.33
CA ALA A 227 10.66 21.20 21.69
C ALA A 227 11.77 22.18 22.09
N ALA A 228 12.68 22.51 21.19
CA ALA A 228 13.75 23.47 21.42
C ALA A 228 13.25 24.91 21.63
N CYS A 229 12.06 25.25 21.14
CA CYS A 229 11.44 26.58 21.33
C CYS A 229 10.58 26.66 22.61
N MET A 230 10.42 25.59 23.36
CA MET A 230 9.62 25.58 24.60
C MET A 230 10.47 25.94 25.81
N VAL A 231 9.94 26.81 26.66
CA VAL A 231 10.64 27.34 27.84
C VAL A 231 10.55 26.37 29.04
N GLU A 232 9.59 25.45 29.01
CA GLU A 232 9.36 24.45 30.05
C GLU A 232 9.83 23.05 29.60
N GLU A 233 10.74 22.45 30.36
CA GLU A 233 11.35 21.15 30.01
C GLU A 233 10.36 19.97 29.96
N ASP A 234 9.18 20.08 30.55
CA ASP A 234 8.19 19.01 30.65
C ASP A 234 7.06 19.08 29.61
N VAL A 235 7.11 20.04 28.67
CA VAL A 235 6.04 20.22 27.68
C VAL A 235 6.33 19.45 26.41
N VAL A 236 5.52 18.42 26.16
CA VAL A 236 5.59 17.64 24.93
C VAL A 236 5.03 18.45 23.75
N PRO A 237 5.81 18.63 22.67
CA PRO A 237 5.34 19.42 21.53
C PRO A 237 4.10 18.77 20.88
N VAL A 238 3.10 19.61 20.59
CA VAL A 238 1.92 19.22 19.84
C VAL A 238 2.18 19.48 18.37
N LEU A 239 2.18 18.44 17.55
CA LEU A 239 2.20 18.55 16.10
C LEU A 239 0.78 18.67 15.59
N THR A 240 0.46 19.82 15.01
CA THR A 240 -0.85 20.07 14.44
C THR A 240 -1.02 19.38 13.08
N LYS A 241 -2.27 19.10 12.74
CA LYS A 241 -2.62 18.53 11.43
C LYS A 241 -2.12 19.41 10.28
N ASN A 242 -2.20 20.72 10.40
CA ASN A 242 -1.75 21.67 9.40
C ASN A 242 -0.23 21.62 9.21
N GLU A 243 0.55 21.56 10.29
CA GLU A 243 2.02 21.43 10.21
C GLU A 243 2.42 20.10 9.57
N ALA A 244 1.74 19.01 9.93
CA ALA A 244 1.95 17.73 9.28
C ALA A 244 1.63 17.78 7.77
N MET A 245 0.59 18.50 7.36
CA MET A 245 0.26 18.73 5.95
C MET A 245 1.35 19.56 5.23
N HIS A 246 1.79 20.66 5.81
CA HIS A 246 2.85 21.50 5.23
C HIS A 246 4.18 20.76 5.10
N ALA A 247 4.48 19.85 6.02
CA ALA A 247 5.66 18.99 5.94
C ALA A 247 5.51 17.82 4.94
N GLY A 248 4.37 17.69 4.27
CA GLY A 248 4.07 16.56 3.37
C GLY A 248 3.85 15.23 4.09
N LEU A 249 3.74 15.26 5.42
CA LEU A 249 3.60 14.08 6.29
C LEU A 249 2.17 13.57 6.36
N TYR A 250 1.25 14.47 6.17
CA TYR A 250 -0.17 14.22 6.09
C TYR A 250 -0.65 14.83 4.79
N VAL A 251 -0.93 14.00 3.84
CA VAL A 251 -1.88 14.38 2.80
C VAL A 251 -3.22 14.21 3.50
N SER A 252 -3.93 15.32 3.79
CA SER A 252 -5.35 15.24 4.11
C SER A 252 -5.90 14.17 3.19
N PRO A 253 -6.61 13.14 3.67
CA PRO A 253 -7.40 12.38 2.73
C PRO A 253 -8.13 13.50 2.01
N LYS A 254 -7.72 13.79 0.77
CA LYS A 254 -8.48 14.68 -0.11
C LYS A 254 -9.86 14.18 0.16
N ASN A 255 -10.75 15.04 0.63
CA ASN A 255 -12.11 14.64 0.88
C ASN A 255 -12.58 14.06 -0.43
N ASN A 256 -12.33 12.76 -0.61
CA ASN A 256 -12.79 12.01 -1.75
C ASN A 256 -14.28 11.84 -1.50
N LYS A 257 -14.96 12.98 -1.33
CA LYS A 257 -16.40 13.01 -1.29
C LYS A 257 -16.84 12.48 -2.63
N ARG A 258 -17.50 11.36 -2.58
CA ARG A 258 -18.25 10.92 -3.73
C ARG A 258 -19.46 11.80 -3.84
N VAL A 259 -19.60 12.46 -4.97
CA VAL A 259 -20.70 13.38 -5.23
C VAL A 259 -21.69 12.67 -6.12
N PRO A 260 -22.92 12.42 -5.66
CA PRO A 260 -24.00 11.99 -6.51
C PRO A 260 -24.53 13.16 -7.31
N ILE A 261 -24.54 13.03 -8.63
CA ILE A 261 -25.19 13.99 -9.55
C ILE A 261 -26.32 13.24 -10.23
N ILE A 262 -27.52 13.74 -10.10
CA ILE A 262 -28.73 13.16 -10.68
C ILE A 262 -29.20 14.06 -11.82
N ILE A 263 -29.41 13.46 -12.99
CA ILE A 263 -29.88 14.14 -14.20
C ILE A 263 -31.12 13.41 -14.68
N ASP A 264 -32.23 14.14 -14.75
CA ASP A 264 -33.47 13.63 -15.33
C ASP A 264 -33.34 13.61 -16.86
N ILE A 265 -33.79 12.55 -17.53
CA ILE A 265 -33.77 12.40 -18.95
C ILE A 265 -35.16 12.13 -19.47
N GLN A 266 -35.33 12.28 -20.79
CA GLN A 266 -36.67 12.07 -21.42
C GLN A 266 -37.12 10.62 -21.26
N ASP A 267 -38.43 10.44 -21.07
CA ASP A 267 -39.05 9.12 -21.04
C ASP A 267 -38.82 8.35 -22.32
N GLY A 268 -38.44 7.07 -22.18
CA GLY A 268 -38.21 6.19 -23.34
C GLY A 268 -36.87 6.39 -24.05
N ASP A 269 -35.90 7.09 -23.42
CA ASP A 269 -34.57 7.26 -24.03
C ASP A 269 -33.91 5.91 -24.33
N GLU A 270 -33.26 5.83 -25.49
CA GLU A 270 -32.61 4.62 -25.95
C GLU A 270 -31.46 4.11 -25.06
N ILE A 271 -30.92 4.96 -24.18
CA ILE A 271 -29.81 4.59 -23.29
C ILE A 271 -30.11 3.35 -22.45
N PHE A 272 -31.38 3.12 -22.10
CA PHE A 272 -31.80 1.98 -21.30
C PHE A 272 -31.77 0.67 -22.08
N THR A 273 -31.87 0.72 -23.42
CA THR A 273 -31.88 -0.45 -24.29
C THR A 273 -30.52 -0.75 -24.90
N ILE A 274 -29.60 0.20 -24.93
CA ILE A 274 -28.25 0.01 -25.47
C ILE A 274 -27.51 -1.03 -24.64
N ARG A 275 -27.04 -2.10 -25.28
CA ARG A 275 -26.25 -3.17 -24.62
C ARG A 275 -24.74 -2.91 -24.66
N ASN A 276 -24.25 -2.26 -25.71
CA ASN A 276 -22.84 -1.96 -25.87
C ASN A 276 -22.42 -0.81 -24.96
N ARG A 277 -21.37 -1.04 -24.18
CA ARG A 277 -20.86 -0.07 -23.19
C ARG A 277 -20.36 1.23 -23.83
N GLU A 278 -19.64 1.14 -24.93
CA GLU A 278 -19.09 2.31 -25.61
C GLU A 278 -20.20 3.17 -26.17
N GLN A 279 -21.21 2.56 -26.80
CA GLN A 279 -22.40 3.26 -27.28
C GLN A 279 -23.18 3.91 -26.14
N LYS A 280 -23.29 3.26 -24.98
CA LYS A 280 -23.88 3.90 -23.78
C LYS A 280 -23.11 5.14 -23.36
N ILE A 281 -21.80 5.10 -23.35
CA ILE A 281 -20.96 6.27 -22.99
C ILE A 281 -21.15 7.40 -24.00
N ILE A 282 -21.21 7.08 -25.30
CA ILE A 282 -21.47 8.07 -26.33
C ILE A 282 -22.84 8.72 -26.11
N ARG A 283 -23.89 7.92 -25.85
CA ARG A 283 -25.22 8.45 -25.56
C ARG A 283 -25.26 9.33 -24.33
N VAL A 284 -24.59 8.92 -23.24
CA VAL A 284 -24.43 9.73 -22.03
C VAL A 284 -23.82 11.10 -22.36
N LYS A 285 -22.75 11.13 -23.13
CA LYS A 285 -22.10 12.40 -23.50
C LYS A 285 -23.04 13.28 -24.35
N GLN A 286 -23.84 12.70 -25.25
CA GLN A 286 -24.85 13.42 -26.00
C GLN A 286 -25.92 14.03 -25.09
N LEU A 287 -26.48 13.23 -24.16
CA LEU A 287 -27.50 13.72 -23.22
C LEU A 287 -26.96 14.86 -22.34
N LEU A 288 -25.72 14.76 -21.88
CA LEU A 288 -25.08 15.85 -21.11
C LEU A 288 -24.88 17.12 -21.96
N THR A 289 -24.59 16.95 -23.25
CA THR A 289 -24.45 18.08 -24.20
C THR A 289 -25.79 18.71 -24.50
N ASP A 290 -26.83 17.91 -24.71
CA ASP A 290 -28.19 18.38 -25.06
C ASP A 290 -28.81 19.14 -23.87
N GLU A 291 -28.59 18.69 -22.61
CA GLU A 291 -29.08 19.35 -21.41
C GLU A 291 -28.42 20.70 -21.19
N ASN A 292 -27.16 20.85 -21.60
CA ASN A 292 -26.37 22.09 -21.61
C ASN A 292 -26.44 22.93 -20.32
N SER A 293 -26.66 22.31 -19.18
CA SER A 293 -26.59 22.96 -17.87
C SER A 293 -25.14 23.11 -17.41
N GLU A 294 -24.85 24.04 -16.52
CA GLU A 294 -23.51 24.24 -15.98
C GLU A 294 -22.94 22.94 -15.36
N ILE A 295 -23.80 22.22 -14.65
CA ILE A 295 -23.42 20.95 -14.00
C ILE A 295 -23.12 19.85 -15.05
N CYS A 296 -23.90 19.78 -16.14
CA CYS A 296 -23.68 18.84 -17.23
C CYS A 296 -22.40 19.17 -17.99
N ASN A 297 -22.09 20.43 -18.22
CA ASN A 297 -20.86 20.87 -18.87
C ASN A 297 -19.62 20.52 -18.03
N LYS A 298 -19.64 20.78 -16.72
CA LYS A 298 -18.57 20.40 -15.79
C LYS A 298 -18.39 18.87 -15.75
N LEU A 299 -19.48 18.11 -15.72
CA LEU A 299 -19.46 16.67 -15.71
C LEU A 299 -18.91 16.10 -17.03
N LEU A 300 -19.30 16.67 -18.16
CA LEU A 300 -18.81 16.30 -19.48
C LEU A 300 -17.30 16.55 -19.61
N GLN A 301 -16.81 17.71 -19.13
CA GLN A 301 -15.39 18.01 -19.06
C GLN A 301 -14.66 16.98 -18.21
N PHE A 302 -15.14 16.68 -17.00
CA PHE A 302 -14.57 15.69 -16.09
C PHE A 302 -14.50 14.29 -16.73
N ILE A 303 -15.56 13.85 -17.44
CA ILE A 303 -15.59 12.56 -18.13
C ILE A 303 -14.57 12.51 -19.27
N ASN A 304 -14.38 13.62 -20.00
CA ASN A 304 -13.46 13.70 -21.11
C ASN A 304 -11.98 13.78 -20.69
N GLU A 305 -11.69 14.43 -19.58
CA GLU A 305 -10.33 14.57 -19.02
C GLU A 305 -9.90 13.33 -18.21
N SER A 306 -10.84 12.43 -17.93
CA SER A 306 -10.57 11.25 -17.14
C SER A 306 -9.91 10.18 -17.99
N ASP A 307 -8.65 9.83 -17.72
CA ASP A 307 -7.93 8.72 -18.35
C ASP A 307 -8.55 7.35 -18.07
N VAL A 308 -9.49 7.31 -17.12
CA VAL A 308 -10.15 6.09 -16.70
C VAL A 308 -11.58 6.07 -17.23
N VAL A 309 -11.79 5.27 -18.24
CA VAL A 309 -13.13 4.92 -18.72
C VAL A 309 -13.97 4.42 -17.53
N CYS A 310 -15.22 4.90 -17.42
CA CYS A 310 -16.17 4.43 -16.41
C CYS A 310 -16.11 2.92 -16.21
N ALA A 311 -15.73 2.46 -15.01
CA ALA A 311 -15.53 1.05 -14.76
C ALA A 311 -16.86 0.28 -14.68
N GLN A 312 -17.96 0.96 -14.39
CA GLN A 312 -19.22 0.28 -14.16
C GLN A 312 -20.40 1.18 -14.57
N ILE A 313 -21.13 0.72 -15.60
CA ILE A 313 -22.47 1.19 -15.89
C ILE A 313 -23.40 0.11 -15.36
N SER A 314 -24.16 0.42 -14.33
CA SER A 314 -25.10 -0.51 -13.71
C SER A 314 -26.52 -0.09 -14.03
N GLN A 315 -27.32 -1.04 -14.49
CA GLN A 315 -28.76 -0.86 -14.58
C GLN A 315 -29.35 -1.25 -13.22
N ALA A 316 -30.12 -0.39 -12.61
CA ALA A 316 -30.78 -0.68 -11.35
C ALA A 316 -31.91 -1.69 -11.59
N ASN A 317 -31.66 -2.95 -11.26
CA ASN A 317 -32.67 -4.01 -11.38
C ASN A 317 -33.64 -4.00 -10.18
N SER A 318 -33.33 -3.30 -9.09
CA SER A 318 -34.22 -3.11 -7.95
C SER A 318 -34.11 -1.71 -7.38
N GLU A 319 -35.24 -1.12 -7.06
CA GLU A 319 -35.36 0.19 -6.42
C GLU A 319 -34.58 0.27 -5.09
N ILE A 320 -34.45 -0.84 -4.39
CA ILE A 320 -33.86 -0.91 -3.05
C ILE A 320 -32.34 -0.72 -3.05
N SER A 321 -31.62 -1.29 -4.02
CA SER A 321 -30.13 -1.22 -4.00
C SER A 321 -29.61 0.14 -4.47
N TYR A 322 -30.26 0.74 -5.42
CA TYR A 322 -29.86 2.00 -6.02
C TYR A 322 -30.15 3.19 -5.10
N LYS A 323 -31.40 3.37 -4.66
CA LYS A 323 -31.78 4.45 -3.74
C LYS A 323 -31.00 4.34 -2.43
N LYS A 324 -30.78 3.13 -1.93
CA LYS A 324 -29.96 2.92 -0.74
C LYS A 324 -28.53 3.42 -0.95
N HIS A 325 -27.85 3.09 -2.03
CA HIS A 325 -26.47 3.52 -2.26
C HIS A 325 -26.34 5.04 -2.38
N ILE A 326 -27.23 5.69 -3.11
CA ILE A 326 -27.24 7.16 -3.22
C ILE A 326 -27.54 7.81 -1.87
N THR A 327 -28.54 7.32 -1.17
CA THR A 327 -28.92 7.84 0.16
C THR A 327 -27.79 7.66 1.16
N ASP A 328 -27.12 6.51 1.16
CA ASP A 328 -25.98 6.22 2.04
C ASP A 328 -24.78 7.16 1.74
N VAL A 329 -24.52 7.47 0.48
CA VAL A 329 -23.49 8.45 0.09
C VAL A 329 -23.85 9.85 0.55
N ILE A 330 -25.09 10.29 0.32
CA ILE A 330 -25.58 11.62 0.75
C ILE A 330 -25.52 11.76 2.27
N ASN A 331 -26.03 10.76 2.99
CA ASN A 331 -26.05 10.78 4.45
C ASN A 331 -24.63 10.79 5.03
N ALA A 332 -23.72 9.99 4.51
CA ALA A 332 -22.33 9.95 4.95
C ALA A 332 -21.61 11.29 4.67
N ASN A 333 -21.87 11.91 3.52
CA ASN A 333 -21.33 13.23 3.21
C ASN A 333 -21.84 14.30 4.16
N ASN A 334 -23.16 14.33 4.43
CA ASN A 334 -23.79 15.31 5.31
C ASN A 334 -23.36 15.16 6.77
N SER A 335 -23.15 13.93 7.24
CA SER A 335 -22.73 13.65 8.62
C SER A 335 -21.22 13.66 8.82
N GLY A 336 -20.41 13.72 7.75
CA GLY A 336 -18.96 13.59 7.82
C GLY A 336 -18.50 12.19 8.26
N THR A 337 -19.38 11.18 8.22
CA THR A 337 -19.06 9.82 8.63
C THR A 337 -18.38 9.03 7.51
N PRO A 338 -17.50 8.07 7.83
CA PRO A 338 -16.92 7.18 6.83
C PRO A 338 -18.00 6.36 6.13
N TYR A 339 -17.82 6.09 4.83
CA TYR A 339 -18.70 5.16 4.11
C TYR A 339 -18.68 3.78 4.76
N SER A 340 -19.85 3.14 4.83
CA SER A 340 -19.96 1.77 5.34
C SER A 340 -19.07 0.81 4.53
N VAL A 341 -18.67 -0.32 5.14
CA VAL A 341 -17.83 -1.32 4.46
C VAL A 341 -18.50 -1.86 3.20
N ASP A 342 -19.83 -2.01 3.23
CA ASP A 342 -20.59 -2.52 2.09
C ASP A 342 -20.67 -1.45 0.97
N LEU A 343 -20.84 -0.20 1.33
CA LEU A 343 -20.79 0.91 0.38
C LEU A 343 -19.38 1.03 -0.23
N GLN A 344 -18.32 0.91 0.56
CA GLN A 344 -16.94 0.92 0.06
C GLN A 344 -16.64 -0.26 -0.88
N LYS A 345 -17.23 -1.44 -0.64
CA LYS A 345 -17.08 -2.60 -1.53
C LYS A 345 -17.83 -2.42 -2.84
N SER A 346 -19.03 -1.85 -2.80
CA SER A 346 -19.85 -1.63 -4.00
C SER A 346 -19.32 -0.49 -4.88
N LEU A 347 -18.69 0.50 -4.26
CA LEU A 347 -18.07 1.66 -4.90
C LEU A 347 -16.59 1.39 -5.19
N LYS A 348 -16.26 0.30 -5.85
CA LYS A 348 -14.88 -0.13 -6.13
C LYS A 348 -13.98 1.00 -6.65
N ASN A 349 -12.80 1.11 -6.05
CA ASN A 349 -11.81 2.19 -6.17
C ASN A 349 -11.10 2.34 -7.54
N LYS A 350 -11.66 1.84 -8.63
CA LYS A 350 -10.93 1.80 -9.91
C LYS A 350 -11.41 2.80 -10.96
N SER A 351 -12.46 3.53 -10.69
CA SER A 351 -12.98 4.53 -11.63
C SER A 351 -13.18 5.87 -10.94
N ASN A 352 -12.83 6.93 -11.62
CA ASN A 352 -13.05 8.29 -11.14
C ASN A 352 -14.54 8.64 -11.09
N TRP A 353 -15.37 7.87 -11.79
CA TRP A 353 -16.81 8.01 -11.79
C TRP A 353 -17.53 6.67 -12.06
N GLN A 354 -18.77 6.59 -11.60
CA GLN A 354 -19.68 5.48 -11.85
C GLN A 354 -21.00 6.03 -12.32
N LEU A 355 -21.67 5.30 -13.21
CA LEU A 355 -22.97 5.66 -13.73
C LEU A 355 -23.98 4.57 -13.36
N PHE A 356 -25.09 4.99 -12.80
CA PHE A 356 -26.26 4.16 -12.58
C PHE A 356 -27.40 4.68 -13.46
N LEU A 357 -28.04 3.76 -14.20
CA LEU A 357 -29.20 4.05 -15.03
C LEU A 357 -30.45 3.65 -14.26
N ASP A 358 -31.31 4.61 -13.97
CA ASP A 358 -32.62 4.37 -13.37
C ASP A 358 -33.70 4.54 -14.44
N ASN A 359 -34.16 3.42 -15.01
CA ASN A 359 -35.20 3.42 -16.06
C ASN A 359 -36.60 3.57 -15.54
N ARG A 360 -36.83 3.62 -14.25
CA ARG A 360 -38.17 3.82 -13.65
C ARG A 360 -38.49 5.30 -13.46
N GLU A 361 -37.46 6.03 -13.06
CA GLU A 361 -37.58 7.49 -12.87
C GLU A 361 -36.89 8.28 -13.99
N ASN A 362 -36.45 7.58 -15.07
CA ASN A 362 -35.76 8.18 -16.21
C ASN A 362 -34.60 9.08 -15.81
N ARG A 363 -33.65 8.52 -15.05
CA ARG A 363 -32.53 9.25 -14.47
C ARG A 363 -31.18 8.65 -14.77
N LEU A 364 -30.21 9.54 -14.98
CA LEU A 364 -28.80 9.25 -14.92
C LEU A 364 -28.27 9.65 -13.56
N CYS A 365 -27.65 8.72 -12.85
CA CYS A 365 -27.02 9.01 -11.56
C CYS A 365 -25.54 8.75 -11.64
N PHE A 366 -24.78 9.82 -11.61
CA PHE A 366 -23.35 9.78 -11.54
C PHE A 366 -22.91 9.79 -10.09
N VAL A 367 -21.93 8.95 -9.75
CA VAL A 367 -21.18 9.05 -8.51
C VAL A 367 -19.75 9.34 -8.91
N ILE A 368 -19.32 10.56 -8.74
CA ILE A 368 -17.98 11.03 -9.11
C ILE A 368 -17.09 11.20 -7.88
N TRP A 369 -15.79 10.97 -8.08
CA TRP A 369 -14.78 11.33 -7.10
C TRP A 369 -14.43 12.79 -7.30
N CYS A 370 -14.91 13.65 -6.43
CA CYS A 370 -14.48 15.04 -6.41
C CYS A 370 -13.14 15.16 -5.71
N ILE A 371 -12.16 15.60 -6.48
CA ILE A 371 -10.85 16.00 -5.98
C ILE A 371 -10.84 17.49 -5.65
N ASP A 372 -11.82 18.26 -6.17
CA ASP A 372 -11.89 19.70 -6.07
C ASP A 372 -13.26 20.14 -5.54
N GLU A 373 -13.26 21.07 -4.58
CA GLU A 373 -14.49 21.62 -3.98
C GLU A 373 -15.29 22.50 -4.95
N ASN A 374 -14.74 22.76 -6.15
CA ASN A 374 -15.33 23.66 -7.14
C ASN A 374 -16.29 22.98 -8.14
N LEU A 375 -16.64 21.72 -7.93
CA LEU A 375 -17.65 21.00 -8.74
C LEU A 375 -19.08 21.10 -8.18
N TYR A 376 -19.30 21.98 -7.20
CA TYR A 376 -20.64 22.29 -6.63
C TYR A 376 -21.17 23.62 -7.11
#